data_6ea4d78a5b24bc56208f8098ea4a89d1
#
_entry.id   6ea4d78a5b24bc56208f8098ea4a89d1
#
_cell.length_a   1.000
_cell.length_b   1.000
_cell.length_c   1.000
_cell.angle_alpha   90.00
_cell.angle_beta   90.00
_cell.angle_gamma   90.00
#
_symmetry.space_group_name_H-M   'P 1'
#
loop_
_entity.id
_entity.type
_entity.pdbx_description
1 polymer ?
#
loop_
_entity_poly.entity_id
_entity_poly.type
_entity_poly.pdbx_seq_one_letter_code
_entity_poly.pdbx_strand_id
1 'polypeptide(L)'
;MATETAEKVEYIIETKDVDLFYGSKQALQKIALNIKKNKVTALIGPSGCGKSTFLRTLNRMNDLIPNVKTTGEIHIGGENVQDPKIDMVNLRKKVGMVFQQANPFPFSIYDNVAYGPRMHGVKDKKVLDEIVERSLRQAALWEEVHDRLDRSAIGMSGGQQQRLCIARVLAVKPDVILMDEPTSALDPISTAKVEDLILELKKDYTIVIVTHNMQQASRISDETAFFLNGRIVEFADTTSIFTNPAEKETEDYISGRFG
;
A
#
# COMPACT_ATOMS: atom_id res chain seq x y z
N MET A 1 25.03 -34.63 -1.15
CA MET A 1 25.22 -33.17 -1.18
C MET A 1 23.99 -32.60 -1.91
N ALA A 2 23.02 -32.14 -1.16
CA ALA A 2 21.86 -31.47 -1.73
C ALA A 2 22.30 -30.02 -2.04
N THR A 3 22.31 -29.67 -3.32
CA THR A 3 22.47 -28.29 -3.77
C THR A 3 21.18 -27.55 -3.39
N GLU A 4 21.21 -26.77 -2.31
CA GLU A 4 20.24 -25.71 -2.06
C GLU A 4 20.29 -24.78 -3.27
N THR A 5 19.30 -24.88 -4.14
CA THR A 5 19.03 -23.85 -5.14
C THR A 5 18.56 -22.63 -4.37
N ALA A 6 19.44 -21.65 -4.19
CA ALA A 6 19.06 -20.33 -3.65
C ALA A 6 17.89 -19.82 -4.52
N GLU A 7 16.69 -19.72 -3.94
CA GLU A 7 15.56 -19.09 -4.59
C GLU A 7 15.98 -17.66 -4.99
N LYS A 8 15.90 -17.39 -6.29
CA LYS A 8 16.24 -16.06 -6.82
C LYS A 8 15.21 -15.07 -6.26
N VAL A 9 15.65 -14.21 -5.35
CA VAL A 9 14.79 -13.16 -4.76
C VAL A 9 14.27 -12.28 -5.90
N GLU A 10 12.94 -12.23 -6.07
CA GLU A 10 12.27 -11.40 -7.08
C GLU A 10 11.83 -10.09 -6.41
N TYR A 11 12.41 -8.96 -6.85
CA TYR A 11 11.98 -7.63 -6.47
C TYR A 11 10.95 -7.12 -7.47
N ILE A 12 9.85 -6.60 -6.97
CA ILE A 12 8.80 -5.98 -7.81
C ILE A 12 8.94 -4.47 -7.87
N ILE A 13 9.48 -3.86 -6.80
CA ILE A 13 9.78 -2.42 -6.76
C ILE A 13 11.28 -2.27 -6.48
N GLU A 14 11.95 -1.49 -7.31
CA GLU A 14 13.35 -1.14 -7.16
C GLU A 14 13.48 0.37 -7.26
N THR A 15 14.10 0.99 -6.24
CA THR A 15 14.32 2.44 -6.22
C THR A 15 15.78 2.76 -5.99
N LYS A 16 16.28 3.79 -6.69
CA LYS A 16 17.68 4.22 -6.60
C LYS A 16 17.77 5.73 -6.59
N ASP A 17 18.41 6.27 -5.56
CA ASP A 17 18.72 7.69 -5.37
C ASP A 17 17.49 8.59 -5.59
N VAL A 18 16.32 8.19 -5.04
CA VAL A 18 15.09 8.94 -5.23
C VAL A 18 15.08 10.16 -4.32
N ASP A 19 15.06 11.34 -4.92
CA ASP A 19 14.82 12.62 -4.25
C ASP A 19 13.43 13.14 -4.63
N LEU A 20 12.77 13.82 -3.70
CA LEU A 20 11.51 14.52 -3.97
C LEU A 20 11.50 15.88 -3.28
N PHE A 21 11.06 16.88 -4.02
CA PHE A 21 10.94 18.26 -3.56
C PHE A 21 9.50 18.76 -3.73
N TYR A 22 8.98 19.45 -2.71
CA TYR A 22 7.79 20.29 -2.75
C TYR A 22 8.25 21.75 -2.84
N GLY A 23 8.30 22.32 -4.05
CA GLY A 23 8.94 23.61 -4.27
C GLY A 23 10.42 23.57 -3.89
N SER A 24 10.83 24.35 -2.90
CA SER A 24 12.22 24.36 -2.38
C SER A 24 12.47 23.37 -1.25
N LYS A 25 11.41 22.77 -0.66
CA LYS A 25 11.55 21.87 0.49
C LYS A 25 11.79 20.44 0.00
N GLN A 26 12.95 19.87 0.33
CA GLN A 26 13.23 18.46 0.09
C GLN A 26 12.48 17.59 1.10
N ALA A 27 11.70 16.63 0.60
CA ALA A 27 10.92 15.71 1.40
C ALA A 27 11.47 14.28 1.40
N LEU A 28 12.16 13.88 0.31
CA LEU A 28 12.86 12.60 0.22
C LEU A 28 14.30 12.85 -0.20
N GLN A 29 15.24 12.08 0.39
CA GLN A 29 16.68 12.24 0.18
C GLN A 29 17.29 10.89 -0.16
N LYS A 30 17.69 10.70 -1.41
CA LYS A 30 18.40 9.51 -1.93
C LYS A 30 17.82 8.19 -1.46
N ILE A 31 16.49 8.06 -1.55
CA ILE A 31 15.82 6.81 -1.17
C ILE A 31 16.27 5.70 -2.11
N ALA A 32 16.79 4.62 -1.54
CA ALA A 32 17.10 3.37 -2.20
C ALA A 32 16.45 2.22 -1.42
N LEU A 33 15.48 1.56 -2.03
CA LEU A 33 14.69 0.50 -1.40
C LEU A 33 14.23 -0.50 -2.47
N ASN A 34 14.49 -1.78 -2.24
CA ASN A 34 14.04 -2.86 -3.10
C ASN A 34 13.02 -3.70 -2.35
N ILE A 35 11.79 -3.78 -2.87
CA ILE A 35 10.65 -4.45 -2.24
C ILE A 35 10.42 -5.79 -2.92
N LYS A 36 10.40 -6.86 -2.13
CA LYS A 36 10.18 -8.23 -2.59
C LYS A 36 8.74 -8.44 -3.00
N LYS A 37 8.55 -9.24 -4.05
CA LYS A 37 7.24 -9.66 -4.52
C LYS A 37 6.51 -10.52 -3.48
N ASN A 38 5.19 -10.35 -3.40
CA ASN A 38 4.31 -11.12 -2.50
C ASN A 38 4.74 -11.08 -1.03
N LYS A 39 5.21 -9.90 -0.59
CA LYS A 39 5.58 -9.61 0.79
C LYS A 39 4.87 -8.34 1.26
N VAL A 40 4.78 -8.19 2.57
CA VAL A 40 4.35 -6.93 3.20
C VAL A 40 5.58 -6.18 3.67
N THR A 41 5.79 -4.99 3.12
CA THR A 41 6.84 -4.05 3.56
C THR A 41 6.19 -2.91 4.34
N ALA A 42 6.53 -2.77 5.61
CA ALA A 42 6.07 -1.64 6.42
C ALA A 42 7.05 -0.46 6.34
N LEU A 43 6.51 0.74 6.25
CA LEU A 43 7.23 2.00 6.37
C LEU A 43 6.86 2.63 7.70
N ILE A 44 7.80 2.71 8.64
CA ILE A 44 7.63 3.28 9.98
C ILE A 44 8.49 4.53 10.16
N GLY A 45 8.19 5.33 11.18
CA GLY A 45 8.93 6.55 11.52
C GLY A 45 8.02 7.67 11.99
N PRO A 46 8.56 8.79 12.50
CA PRO A 46 7.80 9.90 13.02
C PRO A 46 6.92 10.58 11.97
N SER A 47 5.92 11.34 12.41
CA SER A 47 5.05 12.09 11.52
C SER A 47 5.87 13.10 10.69
N GLY A 48 5.55 13.21 9.40
CA GLY A 48 6.22 14.15 8.49
C GLY A 48 7.62 13.73 8.01
N CYS A 49 8.12 12.54 8.34
CA CYS A 49 9.45 12.07 7.92
C CYS A 49 9.54 11.59 6.45
N GLY A 50 8.43 11.61 5.67
CA GLY A 50 8.46 11.28 4.24
C GLY A 50 7.80 9.97 3.84
N LYS A 51 7.29 9.12 4.74
CA LYS A 51 6.68 7.80 4.44
C LYS A 51 5.57 7.86 3.38
N SER A 52 4.53 8.65 3.66
CA SER A 52 3.40 8.80 2.71
C SER A 52 3.83 9.50 1.42
N THR A 53 4.83 10.40 1.48
CA THR A 53 5.43 10.99 0.29
C THR A 53 6.09 9.91 -0.58
N PHE A 54 6.91 9.03 0.01
CA PHE A 54 7.53 7.92 -0.71
C PHE A 54 6.47 6.97 -1.26
N LEU A 55 5.50 6.55 -0.43
CA LEU A 55 4.41 5.67 -0.85
C LEU A 55 3.71 6.21 -2.11
N ARG A 56 3.30 7.50 -2.09
CA ARG A 56 2.60 8.16 -3.19
C ARG A 56 3.49 8.45 -4.41
N THR A 57 4.81 8.39 -4.25
CA THR A 57 5.73 8.51 -5.38
C THR A 57 5.70 7.25 -6.26
N LEU A 58 5.46 6.06 -5.68
CA LEU A 58 5.42 4.79 -6.41
C LEU A 58 4.32 4.74 -7.47
N ASN A 59 3.18 5.40 -7.26
CA ASN A 59 2.09 5.49 -8.25
C ASN A 59 1.89 6.91 -8.83
N ARG A 60 2.89 7.78 -8.61
CA ARG A 60 2.92 9.16 -9.12
C ARG A 60 1.71 10.00 -8.68
N MET A 61 1.16 9.72 -7.49
CA MET A 61 0.10 10.57 -6.93
C MET A 61 0.61 11.94 -6.52
N ASN A 62 1.90 12.08 -6.21
CA ASN A 62 2.52 13.37 -5.88
C ASN A 62 2.53 14.33 -7.08
N ASP A 63 2.47 13.83 -8.32
CA ASP A 63 2.43 14.67 -9.53
C ASP A 63 1.16 15.55 -9.59
N LEU A 64 0.13 15.24 -8.79
CA LEU A 64 -1.08 16.06 -8.66
C LEU A 64 -0.86 17.32 -7.80
N ILE A 65 0.27 17.40 -7.11
CA ILE A 65 0.62 18.54 -6.24
C ILE A 65 1.45 19.53 -7.05
N PRO A 66 1.08 20.82 -7.10
CA PRO A 66 1.87 21.83 -7.81
C PRO A 66 3.31 21.92 -7.32
N ASN A 67 4.24 22.15 -8.26
CA ASN A 67 5.68 22.34 -7.99
C ASN A 67 6.37 21.14 -7.31
N VAL A 68 5.88 19.91 -7.54
CA VAL A 68 6.60 18.69 -7.15
C VAL A 68 7.66 18.37 -8.19
N LYS A 69 8.84 18.01 -7.70
CA LYS A 69 9.93 17.50 -8.54
C LYS A 69 10.46 16.21 -7.92
N THR A 70 10.43 15.13 -8.69
CA THR A 70 11.03 13.84 -8.32
C THR A 70 12.21 13.55 -9.25
N THR A 71 13.31 13.05 -8.69
CA THR A 71 14.50 12.59 -9.42
C THR A 71 14.92 11.22 -8.90
N GLY A 72 15.87 10.57 -9.57
CA GLY A 72 16.28 9.19 -9.30
C GLY A 72 15.52 8.20 -10.16
N GLU A 73 15.65 6.91 -9.85
CA GLU A 73 15.06 5.83 -10.62
C GLU A 73 14.05 5.07 -9.78
N ILE A 74 12.90 4.77 -10.35
CA ILE A 74 11.87 3.93 -9.73
C ILE A 74 11.37 2.95 -10.79
N HIS A 75 11.60 1.66 -10.56
CA HIS A 75 11.11 0.60 -11.43
C HIS A 75 10.07 -0.24 -10.70
N ILE A 76 8.96 -0.53 -11.36
CA ILE A 76 7.89 -1.40 -10.83
C ILE A 76 7.58 -2.45 -11.90
N GLY A 77 7.78 -3.73 -11.57
CA GLY A 77 7.66 -4.82 -12.52
C GLY A 77 8.57 -4.63 -13.75
N GLY A 78 9.74 -4.02 -13.55
CA GLY A 78 10.72 -3.71 -14.60
C GLY A 78 10.42 -2.46 -15.43
N GLU A 79 9.27 -1.80 -15.26
CA GLU A 79 8.92 -0.54 -15.95
C GLU A 79 9.39 0.67 -15.13
N ASN A 80 10.09 1.62 -15.77
CA ASN A 80 10.48 2.88 -15.13
C ASN A 80 9.25 3.79 -14.98
N VAL A 81 8.79 4.01 -13.75
CA VAL A 81 7.62 4.85 -13.49
C VAL A 81 7.88 6.35 -13.67
N GLN A 82 9.16 6.76 -13.79
CA GLN A 82 9.53 8.15 -14.05
C GLN A 82 9.60 8.47 -15.56
N ASP A 83 9.43 7.47 -16.45
CA ASP A 83 9.40 7.71 -17.88
C ASP A 83 8.26 8.67 -18.24
N PRO A 84 8.54 9.80 -18.93
CA PRO A 84 7.49 10.74 -19.37
C PRO A 84 6.43 10.11 -20.28
N LYS A 85 6.74 8.98 -20.92
CA LYS A 85 5.83 8.26 -21.83
C LYS A 85 5.02 7.18 -21.15
N ILE A 86 5.18 6.97 -19.82
CA ILE A 86 4.46 5.92 -19.12
C ILE A 86 2.94 6.14 -19.20
N ASP A 87 2.22 5.06 -19.43
CA ASP A 87 0.75 5.08 -19.32
C ASP A 87 0.32 5.16 -17.84
N MET A 88 -0.07 6.37 -17.43
CA MET A 88 -0.48 6.65 -16.05
C MET A 88 -1.72 5.87 -15.62
N VAL A 89 -2.63 5.56 -16.55
CA VAL A 89 -3.84 4.76 -16.26
C VAL A 89 -3.42 3.33 -15.97
N ASN A 90 -2.54 2.77 -16.79
CA ASN A 90 -2.02 1.42 -16.59
C ASN A 90 -1.16 1.33 -15.33
N LEU A 91 -0.29 2.31 -15.06
CA LEU A 91 0.50 2.36 -13.83
C LEU A 91 -0.41 2.30 -12.59
N ARG A 92 -1.44 3.17 -12.52
CA ARG A 92 -2.35 3.22 -11.36
C ARG A 92 -3.31 2.03 -11.29
N LYS A 93 -3.49 1.28 -12.38
CA LYS A 93 -4.15 -0.02 -12.36
C LYS A 93 -3.26 -1.08 -11.72
N LYS A 94 -1.96 -1.13 -12.09
CA LYS A 94 -0.98 -2.08 -11.54
C LYS A 94 -0.61 -1.77 -10.09
N VAL A 95 -0.62 -0.48 -9.70
CA VAL A 95 -0.22 0.00 -8.38
C VAL A 95 -1.41 0.70 -7.72
N GLY A 96 -2.26 -0.10 -7.09
CA GLY A 96 -3.46 0.38 -6.40
C GLY A 96 -3.15 1.07 -5.09
N MET A 97 -4.05 1.96 -4.63
CA MET A 97 -3.86 2.70 -3.37
C MET A 97 -5.09 2.68 -2.50
N VAL A 98 -4.87 2.39 -1.22
CA VAL A 98 -5.84 2.51 -0.12
C VAL A 98 -5.40 3.68 0.76
N PHE A 99 -6.31 4.63 0.99
CA PHE A 99 -6.03 5.85 1.73
C PHE A 99 -6.33 5.70 3.22
N GLN A 100 -5.77 6.59 4.03
CA GLN A 100 -5.95 6.67 5.47
C GLN A 100 -7.43 6.79 5.87
N GLN A 101 -8.15 7.71 5.22
CA GLN A 101 -9.60 7.80 5.37
C GLN A 101 -10.28 6.98 4.27
N ALA A 102 -11.21 6.13 4.68
CA ALA A 102 -12.09 5.46 3.73
C ALA A 102 -12.79 6.50 2.86
N ASN A 103 -12.70 6.31 1.55
CA ASN A 103 -13.26 7.23 0.56
C ASN A 103 -14.14 6.50 -0.46
N PRO A 104 -15.22 5.83 0.00
CA PRO A 104 -16.15 5.23 -0.93
C PRO A 104 -16.78 6.32 -1.80
N PHE A 105 -17.02 5.99 -3.07
CA PHE A 105 -17.77 6.88 -3.94
C PHE A 105 -19.23 6.97 -3.45
N PRO A 106 -19.95 8.07 -3.73
CA PRO A 106 -21.37 8.22 -3.37
C PRO A 106 -22.27 7.37 -4.28
N PHE A 107 -21.91 6.12 -4.45
CA PHE A 107 -22.57 5.09 -5.26
C PHE A 107 -23.00 3.93 -4.36
N SER A 108 -23.64 2.93 -4.99
CA SER A 108 -23.95 1.66 -4.34
C SER A 108 -22.66 0.90 -3.98
N ILE A 109 -22.78 -0.10 -3.10
CA ILE A 109 -21.68 -1.02 -2.78
C ILE A 109 -21.17 -1.70 -4.06
N TYR A 110 -22.10 -2.21 -4.86
CA TYR A 110 -21.81 -2.82 -6.16
C TYR A 110 -21.02 -1.88 -7.07
N ASP A 111 -21.53 -0.66 -7.28
CA ASP A 111 -20.92 0.29 -8.21
C ASP A 111 -19.55 0.80 -7.75
N ASN A 112 -19.31 0.85 -6.45
CA ASN A 112 -17.97 1.14 -5.94
C ASN A 112 -16.94 0.11 -6.43
N VAL A 113 -17.25 -1.17 -6.36
CA VAL A 113 -16.35 -2.25 -6.78
C VAL A 113 -16.29 -2.37 -8.29
N ALA A 114 -17.44 -2.27 -8.98
CA ALA A 114 -17.55 -2.39 -10.43
C ALA A 114 -16.97 -1.19 -11.19
N TYR A 115 -16.72 -0.06 -10.51
CA TYR A 115 -16.28 1.19 -11.16
C TYR A 115 -14.98 1.01 -11.94
N GLY A 116 -13.92 0.49 -11.30
CA GLY A 116 -12.63 0.26 -11.95
C GLY A 116 -12.72 -0.66 -13.17
N PRO A 117 -13.27 -1.87 -13.04
CA PRO A 117 -13.48 -2.77 -14.17
C PRO A 117 -14.25 -2.14 -15.34
N ARG A 118 -15.31 -1.38 -15.06
CA ARG A 118 -16.06 -0.65 -16.11
C ARG A 118 -15.20 0.38 -16.84
N MET A 119 -14.41 1.16 -16.10
CA MET A 119 -13.50 2.15 -16.68
C MET A 119 -12.41 1.49 -17.54
N HIS A 120 -12.06 0.23 -17.24
CA HIS A 120 -11.14 -0.59 -18.03
C HIS A 120 -11.84 -1.44 -19.11
N GLY A 121 -13.09 -1.12 -19.46
CA GLY A 121 -13.79 -1.67 -20.63
C GLY A 121 -14.60 -2.94 -20.37
N VAL A 122 -14.74 -3.42 -19.13
CA VAL A 122 -15.62 -4.56 -18.83
C VAL A 122 -17.07 -4.10 -18.89
N LYS A 123 -17.83 -4.61 -19.89
CA LYS A 123 -19.23 -4.25 -20.13
C LYS A 123 -20.20 -5.37 -19.79
N ASP A 124 -19.75 -6.61 -19.84
CA ASP A 124 -20.59 -7.78 -19.55
C ASP A 124 -20.99 -7.80 -18.08
N LYS A 125 -22.31 -7.82 -17.84
CA LYS A 125 -22.87 -7.79 -16.48
C LYS A 125 -22.46 -9.03 -15.67
N LYS A 126 -22.45 -10.21 -16.29
CA LYS A 126 -22.07 -11.46 -15.58
C LYS A 126 -20.61 -11.42 -15.12
N VAL A 127 -19.73 -10.93 -16.00
CA VAL A 127 -18.29 -10.74 -15.64
C VAL A 127 -18.15 -9.71 -14.53
N LEU A 128 -18.91 -8.62 -14.55
CA LEU A 128 -18.91 -7.63 -13.47
C LEU A 128 -19.41 -8.24 -12.15
N ASP A 129 -20.49 -9.02 -12.17
CA ASP A 129 -21.05 -9.69 -11.00
C ASP A 129 -20.00 -10.62 -10.37
N GLU A 130 -19.31 -11.42 -11.17
CA GLU A 130 -18.21 -12.29 -10.71
C GLU A 130 -17.03 -11.50 -10.11
N ILE A 131 -16.65 -10.37 -10.74
CA ILE A 131 -15.58 -9.52 -10.22
C ILE A 131 -15.99 -8.92 -8.88
N VAL A 132 -17.21 -8.40 -8.77
CA VAL A 132 -17.73 -7.77 -7.54
C VAL A 132 -17.76 -8.79 -6.40
N GLU A 133 -18.37 -9.96 -6.60
CA GLU A 133 -18.44 -11.00 -5.60
C GLU A 133 -17.05 -11.43 -5.15
N ARG A 134 -16.16 -11.78 -6.10
CA ARG A 134 -14.79 -12.18 -5.78
C ARG A 134 -14.06 -11.11 -4.97
N SER A 135 -14.14 -9.84 -5.38
CA SER A 135 -13.41 -8.76 -4.71
C SER A 135 -13.95 -8.46 -3.32
N LEU A 136 -15.27 -8.56 -3.11
CA LEU A 136 -15.88 -8.43 -1.79
C LEU A 136 -15.55 -9.63 -0.88
N ARG A 137 -15.44 -10.86 -1.43
CA ARG A 137 -14.97 -12.03 -0.68
C ARG A 137 -13.52 -11.89 -0.28
N GLN A 138 -12.65 -11.50 -1.21
CA GLN A 138 -11.23 -11.23 -0.94
C GLN A 138 -11.05 -10.14 0.13
N ALA A 139 -11.93 -9.14 0.17
CA ALA A 139 -11.92 -8.07 1.18
C ALA A 139 -12.63 -8.45 2.50
N ALA A 140 -13.00 -9.73 2.69
CA ALA A 140 -13.74 -10.24 3.84
C ALA A 140 -15.01 -9.41 4.15
N LEU A 141 -15.72 -8.96 3.12
CA LEU A 141 -16.89 -8.07 3.24
C LEU A 141 -18.18 -8.71 2.70
N TRP A 142 -18.07 -9.73 1.84
CA TRP A 142 -19.21 -10.34 1.14
C TRP A 142 -20.35 -10.74 2.07
N GLU A 143 -20.06 -11.48 3.13
CA GLU A 143 -21.05 -12.01 4.05
C GLU A 143 -21.83 -10.91 4.82
N GLU A 144 -21.26 -9.71 4.88
CA GLU A 144 -21.88 -8.56 5.55
C GLU A 144 -22.77 -7.72 4.61
N VAL A 145 -22.63 -7.89 3.26
CA VAL A 145 -23.25 -6.93 2.30
C VAL A 145 -23.94 -7.59 1.10
N HIS A 146 -23.81 -8.91 0.89
CA HIS A 146 -24.30 -9.58 -0.33
C HIS A 146 -25.81 -9.41 -0.58
N ASP A 147 -26.60 -9.17 0.47
CA ASP A 147 -28.05 -8.97 0.41
C ASP A 147 -28.46 -7.52 0.15
N ARG A 148 -27.49 -6.59 0.07
CA ARG A 148 -27.73 -5.14 -0.04
C ARG A 148 -26.72 -4.40 -0.91
N LEU A 149 -26.25 -5.04 -1.97
CA LEU A 149 -25.24 -4.50 -2.89
C LEU A 149 -25.69 -3.21 -3.61
N ASP A 150 -26.98 -2.98 -3.72
CA ASP A 150 -27.62 -1.78 -4.29
C ASP A 150 -27.67 -0.59 -3.32
N ARG A 151 -27.42 -0.81 -2.03
CA ARG A 151 -27.44 0.24 -1.02
C ARG A 151 -26.22 1.16 -1.13
N SER A 152 -26.43 2.41 -0.70
CA SER A 152 -25.33 3.40 -0.68
C SER A 152 -24.18 2.97 0.22
N ALA A 153 -22.96 3.06 -0.28
CA ALA A 153 -21.74 2.76 0.46
C ALA A 153 -21.46 3.76 1.62
N ILE A 154 -22.01 4.98 1.52
CA ILE A 154 -21.79 6.02 2.55
C ILE A 154 -22.42 5.65 3.89
N GLY A 155 -23.49 4.86 3.88
CA GLY A 155 -24.17 4.41 5.10
C GLY A 155 -23.50 3.23 5.83
N MET A 156 -22.36 2.76 5.35
CA MET A 156 -21.60 1.65 5.96
C MET A 156 -20.77 2.15 7.14
N SER A 157 -20.40 1.24 8.07
CA SER A 157 -19.44 1.55 9.15
C SER A 157 -18.05 1.87 8.57
N GLY A 158 -17.21 2.59 9.33
CA GLY A 158 -15.87 2.96 8.88
C GLY A 158 -15.01 1.75 8.47
N GLY A 159 -15.06 0.66 9.24
CA GLY A 159 -14.34 -0.57 8.91
C GLY A 159 -14.90 -1.26 7.65
N GLN A 160 -16.21 -1.23 7.44
CA GLN A 160 -16.83 -1.74 6.20
C GLN A 160 -16.45 -0.87 5.00
N GLN A 161 -16.47 0.47 5.15
CA GLN A 161 -16.04 1.39 4.08
C GLN A 161 -14.57 1.16 3.71
N GLN A 162 -13.70 0.95 4.70
CA GLN A 162 -12.28 0.68 4.43
C GLN A 162 -12.10 -0.63 3.66
N ARG A 163 -12.77 -1.71 4.07
CA ARG A 163 -12.73 -2.99 3.34
C ARG A 163 -13.37 -2.87 1.94
N LEU A 164 -14.39 -2.03 1.77
CA LEU A 164 -14.94 -1.72 0.45
C LEU A 164 -13.92 -1.01 -0.45
N CYS A 165 -13.15 -0.05 0.10
CA CYS A 165 -12.07 0.60 -0.63
C CYS A 165 -10.97 -0.38 -1.03
N ILE A 166 -10.67 -1.36 -0.18
CA ILE A 166 -9.75 -2.47 -0.52
C ILE A 166 -10.35 -3.33 -1.64
N ALA A 167 -11.64 -3.74 -1.54
CA ALA A 167 -12.33 -4.50 -2.58
C ALA A 167 -12.29 -3.78 -3.94
N ARG A 168 -12.49 -2.45 -3.94
CA ARG A 168 -12.39 -1.61 -5.14
C ARG A 168 -11.01 -1.67 -5.78
N VAL A 169 -9.94 -1.69 -4.99
CA VAL A 169 -8.56 -1.85 -5.48
C VAL A 169 -8.35 -3.26 -6.05
N LEU A 170 -8.81 -4.30 -5.36
CA LEU A 170 -8.68 -5.69 -5.79
C LEU A 170 -9.45 -6.01 -7.09
N ALA A 171 -10.51 -5.27 -7.38
CA ALA A 171 -11.36 -5.48 -8.55
C ALA A 171 -10.61 -5.33 -9.89
N VAL A 172 -9.56 -4.53 -9.92
CA VAL A 172 -8.71 -4.32 -11.11
C VAL A 172 -7.47 -5.22 -11.16
N LYS A 173 -7.30 -6.12 -10.17
CA LYS A 173 -6.16 -7.05 -10.04
C LYS A 173 -4.81 -6.34 -10.14
N PRO A 174 -4.44 -5.50 -9.16
CA PRO A 174 -3.14 -4.84 -9.15
C PRO A 174 -2.01 -5.82 -8.89
N ASP A 175 -0.77 -5.44 -9.21
CA ASP A 175 0.43 -6.19 -8.82
C ASP A 175 0.92 -5.75 -7.41
N VAL A 176 0.68 -4.47 -7.08
CA VAL A 176 1.10 -3.83 -5.82
C VAL A 176 -0.08 -3.08 -5.19
N ILE A 177 -0.24 -3.22 -3.89
CA ILE A 177 -1.22 -2.49 -3.09
C ILE A 177 -0.46 -1.56 -2.12
N LEU A 178 -0.64 -0.27 -2.29
CA LEU A 178 -0.13 0.75 -1.39
C LEU A 178 -1.19 1.07 -0.34
N MET A 179 -0.82 1.09 0.95
CA MET A 179 -1.74 1.38 2.05
C MET A 179 -1.18 2.51 2.92
N ASP A 180 -1.84 3.65 2.93
CA ASP A 180 -1.43 4.81 3.72
C ASP A 180 -2.24 4.83 5.02
N GLU A 181 -1.69 4.34 6.12
CA GLU A 181 -2.30 4.25 7.45
C GLU A 181 -3.74 3.67 7.46
N PRO A 182 -4.02 2.50 6.84
CA PRO A 182 -5.37 2.04 6.52
C PRO A 182 -6.27 1.76 7.72
N THR A 183 -5.72 1.72 8.93
CA THR A 183 -6.45 1.37 10.16
C THR A 183 -6.50 2.49 11.20
N SER A 184 -5.88 3.65 10.93
CA SER A 184 -5.71 4.73 11.91
C SER A 184 -7.03 5.34 12.40
N ALA A 185 -8.09 5.26 11.61
CA ALA A 185 -9.43 5.77 11.94
C ALA A 185 -10.43 4.65 12.35
N LEU A 186 -9.95 3.42 12.57
CA LEU A 186 -10.79 2.26 12.85
C LEU A 186 -10.76 1.88 14.33
N ASP A 187 -11.85 1.29 14.79
CA ASP A 187 -11.92 0.62 16.08
C ASP A 187 -11.03 -0.65 16.11
N PRO A 188 -10.68 -1.19 17.30
CA PRO A 188 -9.79 -2.34 17.42
C PRO A 188 -10.29 -3.60 16.69
N ILE A 189 -11.60 -3.85 16.65
CA ILE A 189 -12.18 -5.03 15.98
C ILE A 189 -12.05 -4.88 14.47
N SER A 190 -12.37 -3.72 13.94
CA SER A 190 -12.21 -3.40 12.51
C SER A 190 -10.74 -3.41 12.09
N THR A 191 -9.83 -2.92 12.96
CA THR A 191 -8.38 -2.99 12.75
C THR A 191 -7.91 -4.43 12.61
N ALA A 192 -8.28 -5.33 13.53
CA ALA A 192 -7.91 -6.74 13.47
C ALA A 192 -8.38 -7.39 12.16
N LYS A 193 -9.63 -7.13 11.73
CA LYS A 193 -10.14 -7.64 10.44
C LYS A 193 -9.31 -7.17 9.24
N VAL A 194 -8.81 -5.92 9.25
CA VAL A 194 -7.96 -5.41 8.16
C VAL A 194 -6.56 -6.01 8.24
N GLU A 195 -6.01 -6.24 9.43
CA GLU A 195 -4.73 -6.92 9.61
C GLU A 195 -4.77 -8.37 9.09
N ASP A 196 -5.79 -9.13 9.47
CA ASP A 196 -6.02 -10.50 8.97
C ASP A 196 -6.15 -10.51 7.44
N LEU A 197 -6.88 -9.53 6.90
CA LEU A 197 -7.04 -9.37 5.45
C LEU A 197 -5.68 -9.11 4.76
N ILE A 198 -4.82 -8.25 5.31
CA ILE A 198 -3.48 -7.99 4.77
C ILE A 198 -2.65 -9.28 4.72
N LEU A 199 -2.70 -10.10 5.77
CA LEU A 199 -1.97 -11.37 5.83
C LEU A 199 -2.48 -12.38 4.79
N GLU A 200 -3.77 -12.38 4.48
CA GLU A 200 -4.30 -13.21 3.39
C GLU A 200 -3.92 -12.66 2.01
N LEU A 201 -4.02 -11.35 1.81
CA LEU A 201 -3.74 -10.71 0.51
C LEU A 201 -2.28 -10.83 0.10
N LYS A 202 -1.31 -10.89 1.03
CA LYS A 202 0.11 -11.01 0.68
C LYS A 202 0.47 -12.29 -0.07
N LYS A 203 -0.40 -13.30 -0.05
CA LYS A 203 -0.21 -14.54 -0.82
C LYS A 203 -0.21 -14.29 -2.33
N ASP A 204 -0.99 -13.31 -2.77
CA ASP A 204 -1.23 -13.00 -4.18
C ASP A 204 -0.69 -11.62 -4.59
N TYR A 205 -0.55 -10.69 -3.64
CA TYR A 205 -0.23 -9.29 -3.87
C TYR A 205 1.00 -8.84 -3.09
N THR A 206 1.75 -7.92 -3.65
CA THR A 206 2.78 -7.19 -2.89
C THR A 206 2.13 -6.01 -2.18
N ILE A 207 2.42 -5.83 -0.90
CA ILE A 207 1.80 -4.77 -0.09
C ILE A 207 2.88 -3.87 0.50
N VAL A 208 2.72 -2.56 0.32
CA VAL A 208 3.53 -1.54 0.99
C VAL A 208 2.62 -0.74 1.89
N ILE A 209 2.87 -0.77 3.19
CA ILE A 209 2.01 -0.13 4.18
C ILE A 209 2.77 0.93 4.98
N VAL A 210 2.21 2.12 5.06
CA VAL A 210 2.61 3.13 6.05
C VAL A 210 1.80 2.93 7.31
N THR A 211 2.46 2.86 8.45
CA THR A 211 1.80 2.85 9.76
C THR A 211 2.65 3.57 10.80
N HIS A 212 1.99 4.23 11.73
CA HIS A 212 2.62 4.76 12.94
C HIS A 212 2.45 3.82 14.15
N ASN A 213 1.73 2.70 13.98
CA ASN A 213 1.54 1.68 15.00
C ASN A 213 2.61 0.58 14.84
N MET A 214 3.63 0.62 15.70
CA MET A 214 4.74 -0.33 15.69
C MET A 214 4.30 -1.76 15.93
N GLN A 215 3.31 -1.96 16.81
CA GLN A 215 2.78 -3.30 17.07
C GLN A 215 2.09 -3.88 15.84
N GLN A 216 1.38 -3.05 15.08
CA GLN A 216 0.80 -3.44 13.80
C GLN A 216 1.89 -3.83 12.80
N ALA A 217 2.90 -2.98 12.59
CA ALA A 217 4.03 -3.29 11.69
C ALA A 217 4.67 -4.63 12.07
N SER A 218 4.97 -4.84 13.35
CA SER A 218 5.57 -6.08 13.85
C SER A 218 4.72 -7.34 13.59
N ARG A 219 3.38 -7.22 13.59
CA ARG A 219 2.48 -8.37 13.36
C ARG A 219 2.30 -8.74 11.90
N ILE A 220 2.21 -7.74 11.02
CA ILE A 220 1.74 -7.97 9.65
C ILE A 220 2.82 -7.90 8.58
N SER A 221 3.98 -7.27 8.84
CA SER A 221 5.00 -7.09 7.81
C SER A 221 6.08 -8.16 7.83
N ASP A 222 6.63 -8.43 6.66
CA ASP A 222 7.79 -9.31 6.47
C ASP A 222 9.09 -8.51 6.58
N GLU A 223 9.09 -7.29 6.02
CA GLU A 223 10.23 -6.35 6.06
C GLU A 223 9.76 -4.98 6.52
N THR A 224 10.63 -4.25 7.19
CA THR A 224 10.31 -2.92 7.73
C THR A 224 11.42 -1.93 7.38
N ALA A 225 11.01 -0.76 6.87
CA ALA A 225 11.89 0.38 6.61
C ALA A 225 11.61 1.50 7.63
N PHE A 226 12.63 1.92 8.34
CA PHE A 226 12.55 3.06 9.25
C PHE A 226 12.95 4.34 8.53
N PHE A 227 12.00 5.28 8.46
CA PHE A 227 12.16 6.60 7.85
C PHE A 227 12.43 7.67 8.90
N LEU A 228 13.43 8.52 8.64
CA LEU A 228 13.74 9.68 9.45
C LEU A 228 14.22 10.84 8.56
N ASN A 229 13.59 12.02 8.70
CA ASN A 229 13.98 13.24 8.00
C ASN A 229 14.17 13.06 6.47
N GLY A 230 13.26 12.33 5.83
CA GLY A 230 13.27 12.13 4.39
C GLY A 230 14.22 11.05 3.88
N ARG A 231 14.88 10.30 4.75
CA ARG A 231 15.80 9.20 4.40
C ARG A 231 15.38 7.89 5.05
N ILE A 232 15.81 6.78 4.49
CA ILE A 232 15.74 5.46 5.12
C ILE A 232 17.00 5.33 5.99
N VAL A 233 16.78 5.13 7.29
CA VAL A 233 17.86 4.89 8.26
C VAL A 233 18.21 3.41 8.27
N GLU A 234 17.19 2.55 8.28
CA GLU A 234 17.38 1.10 8.32
C GLU A 234 16.25 0.40 7.54
N PHE A 235 16.63 -0.67 6.84
CA PHE A 235 15.68 -1.57 6.18
C PHE A 235 16.15 -3.01 6.35
N ALA A 236 15.34 -3.82 7.01
CA ALA A 236 15.64 -5.23 7.26
C ALA A 236 14.36 -6.05 7.45
N ASP A 237 14.53 -7.35 7.70
CA ASP A 237 13.49 -8.22 8.20
C ASP A 237 12.81 -7.61 9.44
N THR A 238 11.49 -7.68 9.50
CA THR A 238 10.71 -7.04 10.56
C THR A 238 11.11 -7.51 11.94
N THR A 239 11.39 -8.81 12.12
CA THR A 239 11.84 -9.33 13.41
C THR A 239 13.14 -8.67 13.83
N SER A 240 14.10 -8.54 12.91
CA SER A 240 15.40 -7.89 13.18
C SER A 240 15.20 -6.43 13.60
N ILE A 241 14.41 -5.66 12.89
CA ILE A 241 14.11 -4.25 13.20
C ILE A 241 13.56 -4.11 14.63
N PHE A 242 12.63 -4.97 15.04
CA PHE A 242 11.95 -4.84 16.34
C PHE A 242 12.64 -5.50 17.51
N THR A 243 13.60 -6.42 17.29
CA THR A 243 14.29 -7.14 18.37
C THR A 243 15.76 -6.77 18.53
N ASN A 244 16.45 -6.49 17.45
CA ASN A 244 17.89 -6.18 17.43
C ASN A 244 18.23 -5.28 16.24
N PRO A 245 17.74 -4.02 16.21
CA PRO A 245 18.05 -3.08 15.14
C PRO A 245 19.56 -2.81 15.07
N ALA A 246 20.08 -2.62 13.86
CA ALA A 246 21.49 -2.33 13.63
C ALA A 246 21.82 -0.85 13.88
N GLU A 247 20.84 0.03 13.66
CA GLU A 247 21.03 1.47 13.79
C GLU A 247 20.48 1.98 15.13
N LYS A 248 21.28 2.78 15.82
CA LYS A 248 20.87 3.36 17.11
C LYS A 248 19.63 4.25 17.01
N GLU A 249 19.48 5.00 15.92
CA GLU A 249 18.32 5.85 15.66
C GLU A 249 17.03 5.00 15.58
N THR A 250 17.13 3.77 15.03
CA THR A 250 16.02 2.79 14.99
C THR A 250 15.70 2.27 16.39
N GLU A 251 16.73 1.89 17.17
CA GLU A 251 16.58 1.44 18.56
C GLU A 251 15.89 2.49 19.43
N ASP A 252 16.35 3.75 19.35
CA ASP A 252 15.80 4.86 20.10
C ASP A 252 14.34 5.11 19.73
N TYR A 253 13.99 5.04 18.44
CA TYR A 253 12.62 5.20 17.97
C TYR A 253 11.69 4.09 18.48
N ILE A 254 12.08 2.82 18.35
CA ILE A 254 11.27 1.66 18.75
C ILE A 254 11.10 1.60 20.27
N SER A 255 12.13 1.95 21.04
CA SER A 255 12.07 1.98 22.50
C SER A 255 11.34 3.19 23.08
N GLY A 256 10.85 4.12 22.24
CA GLY A 256 10.16 5.33 22.68
C GLY A 256 11.10 6.39 23.30
N ARG A 257 12.42 6.27 23.10
CA ARG A 257 13.43 7.24 23.58
C ARG A 257 13.71 8.36 22.58
N PHE A 258 12.90 8.41 21.53
CA PHE A 258 13.03 9.35 20.43
C PHE A 258 12.35 10.68 20.80
N GLY A 259 13.13 11.72 21.05
CA GLY A 259 12.65 13.06 21.43
C GLY A 259 13.77 14.05 21.55
#